data_4340f4d72eae337a8bee0106ad0b0c83
#
_entry.id   4340f4d72eae337a8bee0106ad0b0c83
#
_cell.length_a   1.000
_cell.length_b   1.000
_cell.length_c   1.000
_cell.angle_alpha   90.00
_cell.angle_beta   90.00
_cell.angle_gamma   90.00
#
_symmetry.space_group_name_H-M   'P 1'
#
loop_
_entity.id
_entity.type
_entity.pdbx_description
1 polymer ?
#
loop_
_entity_poly.entity_id
_entity_poly.type
_entity_poly.pdbx_seq_one_letter_code
_entity_poly.pdbx_strand_id
1 'polypeptide(L)'
;MMEIPMADLTRQKIFAECHLCVVKVGTRVLTDESGRLGLDQLHHLVDEISSLHAKGVQVVLVSSGAVGAGMGCLGLEKRPENVASLQAVAAVGQSKLMHHYDFAFQAHHLQTAQVLLTADDLADCLLYTSDAADDRMR
;
A
#
# COMPACT_ATOMS: atom_id res chain seq x y z
N MET A 1 8.09 -17.29 -35.15
CA MET A 1 7.80 -15.91 -34.74
C MET A 1 6.50 -15.99 -33.95
N MET A 2 6.56 -15.80 -32.65
CA MET A 2 5.40 -15.99 -31.77
C MET A 2 4.57 -14.69 -31.85
N GLU A 3 3.35 -14.77 -32.36
CA GLU A 3 2.44 -13.61 -32.40
C GLU A 3 2.07 -13.22 -30.97
N ILE A 4 2.35 -11.96 -30.60
CA ILE A 4 1.93 -11.39 -29.32
C ILE A 4 0.42 -11.16 -29.41
N PRO A 5 -0.41 -11.67 -28.47
CA PRO A 5 -1.86 -11.45 -28.50
C PRO A 5 -2.19 -9.95 -28.46
N MET A 6 -3.21 -9.53 -29.21
CA MET A 6 -3.60 -8.10 -29.33
C MET A 6 -3.92 -7.45 -27.97
N ALA A 7 -4.43 -8.22 -27.00
CA ALA A 7 -4.64 -7.77 -25.61
C ALA A 7 -3.32 -7.40 -24.90
N ASP A 8 -2.22 -8.08 -25.20
CA ASP A 8 -0.89 -7.80 -24.64
C ASP A 8 -0.28 -6.53 -25.23
N LEU A 9 -0.49 -6.27 -26.51
CA LEU A 9 -0.04 -5.03 -27.17
C LEU A 9 -0.76 -3.80 -26.59
N THR A 10 -2.05 -3.91 -26.27
CA THR A 10 -2.82 -2.84 -25.65
C THR A 10 -2.32 -2.55 -24.23
N ARG A 11 -2.07 -3.59 -23.43
CA ARG A 11 -1.49 -3.45 -22.09
C ARG A 11 -0.10 -2.81 -22.13
N GLN A 12 0.76 -3.27 -23.04
CA GLN A 12 2.11 -2.69 -23.19
C GLN A 12 2.07 -1.20 -23.54
N LYS A 13 1.16 -0.77 -24.42
CA LYS A 13 0.97 0.65 -24.75
C LYS A 13 0.50 1.46 -23.53
N ILE A 14 -0.51 0.97 -22.78
CA ILE A 14 -1.01 1.63 -21.58
C ILE A 14 0.11 1.80 -20.55
N PHE A 15 0.90 0.77 -20.31
CA PHE A 15 2.02 0.85 -19.36
C PHE A 15 3.17 1.70 -19.85
N ALA A 16 3.43 1.79 -21.15
CA ALA A 16 4.47 2.64 -21.71
C ALA A 16 4.17 4.15 -21.52
N GLU A 17 2.90 4.53 -21.44
CA GLU A 17 2.44 5.90 -21.23
C GLU A 17 2.04 6.19 -19.77
N CYS A 18 2.21 5.21 -18.88
CA CYS A 18 1.80 5.33 -17.48
C CYS A 18 2.80 6.15 -16.68
N HIS A 19 2.39 7.33 -16.21
CA HIS A 19 3.18 8.17 -15.32
C HIS A 19 2.81 8.01 -13.84
N LEU A 20 1.59 7.55 -13.54
CA LEU A 20 1.08 7.32 -12.20
C LEU A 20 0.36 5.97 -12.14
N CYS A 21 0.77 5.13 -11.23
CA CYS A 21 0.16 3.81 -11.00
C CYS A 21 -0.38 3.73 -9.56
N VAL A 22 -1.64 3.32 -9.43
CA VAL A 22 -2.24 2.99 -8.13
C VAL A 22 -2.23 1.48 -7.96
N VAL A 23 -1.43 0.99 -7.03
CA VAL A 23 -1.31 -0.44 -6.70
C VAL A 23 -2.14 -0.75 -5.47
N LYS A 24 -3.22 -1.51 -5.63
CA LYS A 24 -4.07 -1.93 -4.50
C LYS A 24 -3.75 -3.37 -4.10
N VAL A 25 -3.34 -3.55 -2.85
CA VAL A 25 -2.96 -4.85 -2.29
C VAL A 25 -3.90 -5.26 -1.16
N GLY A 26 -4.58 -6.39 -1.35
CA GLY A 26 -5.49 -6.94 -0.37
C GLY A 26 -4.77 -7.73 0.74
N THR A 27 -5.45 -7.97 1.85
CA THR A 27 -4.89 -8.64 3.03
C THR A 27 -4.25 -9.99 2.71
N ARG A 28 -4.89 -10.81 1.86
CA ARG A 28 -4.40 -12.16 1.52
C ARG A 28 -3.05 -12.18 0.79
N VAL A 29 -2.69 -11.08 0.15
CA VAL A 29 -1.40 -10.96 -0.55
C VAL A 29 -0.27 -10.69 0.43
N LEU A 30 -0.58 -10.00 1.53
CA LEU A 30 0.38 -9.57 2.54
C LEU A 30 0.37 -10.44 3.81
N THR A 31 -0.45 -11.47 3.89
CA THR A 31 -0.51 -12.34 5.08
C THR A 31 -0.09 -13.76 4.73
N ASP A 32 0.55 -14.40 5.69
CA ASP A 32 0.83 -15.82 5.68
C ASP A 32 -0.44 -16.66 5.97
N GLU A 33 -0.30 -17.98 6.02
CA GLU A 33 -1.39 -18.91 6.30
C GLU A 33 -2.02 -18.72 7.70
N SER A 34 -1.27 -18.14 8.65
CA SER A 34 -1.75 -17.81 9.98
C SER A 34 -2.50 -16.46 10.05
N GLY A 35 -2.56 -15.73 8.94
CA GLY A 35 -3.16 -14.40 8.84
C GLY A 35 -2.28 -13.28 9.41
N ARG A 36 -1.01 -13.55 9.70
CA ARG A 36 -0.01 -12.56 10.11
C ARG A 36 0.67 -11.95 8.91
N LEU A 37 1.30 -10.79 9.10
CA LEU A 37 2.05 -10.13 8.04
C LEU A 37 3.21 -11.01 7.54
N GLY A 38 3.20 -11.34 6.27
CA GLY A 38 4.27 -12.07 5.59
C GLY A 38 5.33 -11.10 5.07
N LEU A 39 6.52 -11.15 5.66
CA LEU A 39 7.58 -10.20 5.30
C LEU A 39 8.15 -10.47 3.91
N ASP A 40 8.22 -11.73 3.48
CA ASP A 40 8.72 -12.09 2.15
C ASP A 40 7.80 -11.54 1.06
N GLN A 41 6.47 -11.64 1.24
CA GLN A 41 5.49 -11.08 0.33
C GLN A 41 5.58 -9.55 0.28
N LEU A 42 5.80 -8.91 1.44
CA LEU A 42 5.98 -7.46 1.52
C LEU A 42 7.25 -7.03 0.78
N HIS A 43 8.37 -7.71 0.99
CA HIS A 43 9.63 -7.40 0.31
C HIS A 43 9.51 -7.57 -1.19
N HIS A 44 8.91 -8.68 -1.66
CA HIS A 44 8.68 -8.89 -3.09
C HIS A 44 7.83 -7.77 -3.71
N LEU A 45 6.76 -7.36 -3.03
CA LEU A 45 5.93 -6.23 -3.47
C LEU A 45 6.73 -4.93 -3.57
N VAL A 46 7.58 -4.66 -2.56
CA VAL A 46 8.44 -3.48 -2.53
C VAL A 46 9.45 -3.48 -3.68
N ASP A 47 10.06 -4.63 -3.99
CA ASP A 47 10.99 -4.79 -5.11
C ASP A 47 10.30 -4.46 -6.45
N GLU A 48 9.09 -4.97 -6.67
CA GLU A 48 8.31 -4.70 -7.88
C GLU A 48 7.94 -3.20 -8.00
N ILE A 49 7.48 -2.58 -6.91
CA ILE A 49 7.15 -1.15 -6.87
C ILE A 49 8.40 -0.30 -7.12
N SER A 50 9.53 -0.65 -6.50
CA SER A 50 10.80 0.06 -6.68
C SER A 50 11.28 -0.04 -8.13
N SER A 51 11.07 -1.18 -8.78
CA SER A 51 11.35 -1.37 -10.20
C SER A 51 10.49 -0.48 -11.11
N LEU A 52 9.22 -0.26 -10.76
CA LEU A 52 8.34 0.67 -11.48
C LEU A 52 8.79 2.12 -11.27
N HIS A 53 9.12 2.49 -10.03
CA HIS A 53 9.62 3.82 -9.71
C HIS A 53 10.93 4.15 -10.43
N ALA A 54 11.85 3.20 -10.53
CA ALA A 54 13.10 3.36 -11.27
C ALA A 54 12.89 3.62 -12.77
N LYS A 55 11.73 3.24 -13.33
CA LYS A 55 11.32 3.55 -14.70
C LYS A 55 10.61 4.90 -14.85
N GLY A 56 10.57 5.71 -13.78
CA GLY A 56 9.94 7.03 -13.78
C GLY A 56 8.44 7.03 -13.50
N VAL A 57 7.85 5.90 -13.08
CA VAL A 57 6.44 5.81 -12.73
C VAL A 57 6.24 6.23 -11.28
N GLN A 58 5.36 7.19 -11.02
CA GLN A 58 4.90 7.52 -9.67
C GLN A 58 3.96 6.40 -9.19
N VAL A 59 4.13 5.96 -7.94
CA VAL A 59 3.31 4.87 -7.40
C VAL A 59 2.60 5.30 -6.12
N VAL A 60 1.29 5.09 -6.11
CA VAL A 60 0.46 5.17 -4.89
C VAL A 60 0.11 3.75 -4.48
N LEU A 61 0.60 3.32 -3.34
CA LEU A 61 0.30 2.00 -2.78
C LEU A 61 -0.90 2.07 -1.84
N VAL A 62 -2.00 1.41 -2.20
CA VAL A 62 -3.16 1.22 -1.32
C VAL A 62 -3.05 -0.16 -0.68
N SER A 63 -2.59 -0.19 0.56
CA SER A 63 -2.25 -1.42 1.26
C SER A 63 -3.26 -1.78 2.34
N SER A 64 -3.52 -3.08 2.46
CA SER A 64 -4.15 -3.72 3.61
C SER A 64 -3.06 -4.38 4.48
N GLY A 65 -3.44 -4.98 5.61
CA GLY A 65 -2.50 -5.79 6.40
C GLY A 65 -2.27 -5.29 7.83
N ALA A 66 -2.83 -4.13 8.20
CA ALA A 66 -2.69 -3.59 9.56
C ALA A 66 -3.15 -4.59 10.63
N VAL A 67 -4.28 -5.28 10.43
CA VAL A 67 -4.75 -6.32 11.37
C VAL A 67 -3.76 -7.48 11.46
N GLY A 68 -3.24 -7.96 10.33
CA GLY A 68 -2.24 -9.06 10.32
C GLY A 68 -0.95 -8.67 11.04
N ALA A 69 -0.46 -7.46 10.79
CA ALA A 69 0.71 -6.92 11.49
C ALA A 69 0.46 -6.77 13.01
N GLY A 70 -0.75 -6.32 13.39
CA GLY A 70 -1.17 -6.20 14.78
C GLY A 70 -1.31 -7.55 15.48
N MET A 71 -1.89 -8.55 14.81
CA MET A 71 -1.96 -9.92 15.31
C MET A 71 -0.57 -10.47 15.62
N GLY A 72 0.38 -10.30 14.70
CA GLY A 72 1.76 -10.72 14.92
C GLY A 72 2.41 -10.01 16.11
N CYS A 73 2.23 -8.69 16.21
CA CYS A 73 2.77 -7.87 17.29
C CYS A 73 2.20 -8.24 18.67
N LEU A 74 0.91 -8.56 18.74
CA LEU A 74 0.19 -8.90 19.97
C LEU A 74 0.21 -10.41 20.30
N GLY A 75 0.84 -11.23 19.46
CA GLY A 75 0.88 -12.68 19.64
C GLY A 75 -0.47 -13.37 19.52
N LEU A 76 -1.42 -12.79 18.77
CA LEU A 76 -2.75 -13.36 18.62
C LEU A 76 -2.73 -14.55 17.65
N GLU A 77 -3.28 -15.67 18.07
CA GLU A 77 -3.41 -16.86 17.21
C GLU A 77 -4.65 -16.81 16.30
N LYS A 78 -5.68 -16.08 16.72
CA LYS A 78 -6.93 -15.96 15.98
C LYS A 78 -7.31 -14.50 15.77
N ARG A 79 -7.87 -14.23 14.59
CA ARG A 79 -8.39 -12.92 14.25
C ARG A 79 -9.58 -12.58 15.14
N PRO A 80 -9.62 -11.39 15.77
CA PRO A 80 -10.79 -10.95 16.54
C PRO A 80 -12.04 -10.85 15.65
N GLU A 81 -13.20 -11.19 16.22
CA GLU A 81 -14.47 -11.15 15.50
C GLU A 81 -15.22 -9.83 15.68
N ASN A 82 -15.08 -9.21 16.85
CA ASN A 82 -15.76 -7.95 17.12
C ASN A 82 -14.99 -6.75 16.56
N VAL A 83 -15.74 -5.72 16.12
CA VAL A 83 -15.20 -4.54 15.44
C VAL A 83 -14.23 -3.76 16.33
N ALA A 84 -14.54 -3.60 17.61
CA ALA A 84 -13.69 -2.82 18.53
C ALA A 84 -12.30 -3.45 18.69
N SER A 85 -12.25 -4.79 18.88
CA SER A 85 -10.98 -5.51 18.94
C SER A 85 -10.23 -5.48 17.60
N LEU A 86 -10.93 -5.59 16.47
CA LEU A 86 -10.31 -5.44 15.15
C LEU A 86 -9.69 -4.07 14.95
N GLN A 87 -10.38 -3.02 15.37
CA GLN A 87 -9.87 -1.64 15.30
C GLN A 87 -8.65 -1.45 16.21
N ALA A 88 -8.68 -1.98 17.42
CA ALA A 88 -7.55 -1.92 18.36
C ALA A 88 -6.33 -2.65 17.80
N VAL A 89 -6.50 -3.86 17.27
CA VAL A 89 -5.44 -4.64 16.64
C VAL A 89 -4.90 -3.93 15.39
N ALA A 90 -5.77 -3.36 14.56
CA ALA A 90 -5.36 -2.59 13.40
C ALA A 90 -4.55 -1.33 13.78
N ALA A 91 -4.96 -0.62 14.83
CA ALA A 91 -4.24 0.56 15.31
C ALA A 91 -2.81 0.23 15.75
N VAL A 92 -2.62 -0.86 16.49
CA VAL A 92 -1.27 -1.35 16.85
C VAL A 92 -0.50 -1.78 15.59
N GLY A 93 -1.16 -2.49 14.69
CA GLY A 93 -0.52 -3.05 13.50
C GLY A 93 -0.20 -2.02 12.43
N GLN A 94 -0.93 -0.90 12.34
CA GLN A 94 -0.70 0.13 11.33
C GLN A 94 0.71 0.72 11.43
N SER A 95 1.13 1.06 12.62
CA SER A 95 2.49 1.58 12.88
C SER A 95 3.57 0.54 12.52
N LYS A 96 3.32 -0.74 12.78
CA LYS A 96 4.24 -1.83 12.44
C LYS A 96 4.30 -2.08 10.94
N LEU A 97 3.16 -2.07 10.27
CA LEU A 97 3.08 -2.21 8.82
C LEU A 97 3.88 -1.10 8.11
N MET A 98 3.69 0.15 8.53
CA MET A 98 4.43 1.28 7.97
C MET A 98 5.92 1.19 8.23
N HIS A 99 6.33 0.75 9.42
CA HIS A 99 7.74 0.54 9.73
C HIS A 99 8.37 -0.52 8.80
N HIS A 100 7.66 -1.62 8.51
CA HIS A 100 8.16 -2.64 7.58
C HIS A 100 8.26 -2.11 6.16
N TYR A 101 7.28 -1.34 5.68
CA TYR A 101 7.36 -0.70 4.37
C TYR A 101 8.52 0.29 4.29
N ASP A 102 8.64 1.17 5.29
CA ASP A 102 9.70 2.17 5.33
C ASP A 102 11.09 1.51 5.30
N PHE A 103 11.30 0.50 6.14
CA PHE A 103 12.54 -0.27 6.16
C PHE A 103 12.84 -0.96 4.82
N ALA A 104 11.82 -1.57 4.19
CA ALA A 104 12.00 -2.26 2.93
C ALA A 104 12.28 -1.27 1.77
N PHE A 105 11.59 -0.13 1.69
CA PHE A 105 11.83 0.89 0.67
C PHE A 105 13.17 1.61 0.85
N GLN A 106 13.66 1.77 2.08
CA GLN A 106 14.99 2.33 2.35
C GLN A 106 16.11 1.51 1.70
N ALA A 107 15.96 0.20 1.58
CA ALA A 107 16.92 -0.65 0.85
C ALA A 107 17.05 -0.26 -0.64
N HIS A 108 16.03 0.36 -1.20
CA HIS A 108 16.00 0.91 -2.56
C HIS A 108 16.24 2.42 -2.62
N HIS A 109 16.69 3.05 -1.51
CA HIS A 109 16.88 4.50 -1.38
C HIS A 109 15.60 5.32 -1.62
N LEU A 110 14.42 4.73 -1.36
CA LEU A 110 13.13 5.37 -1.46
C LEU A 110 12.60 5.73 -0.07
N GLN A 111 11.89 6.85 0.01
CA GLN A 111 11.19 7.30 1.20
C GLN A 111 9.70 7.02 1.06
N THR A 112 9.05 6.67 2.16
CA THR A 112 7.61 6.46 2.22
C THR A 112 6.91 7.60 2.94
N ALA A 113 5.69 7.89 2.51
CA ALA A 113 4.79 8.76 3.24
C ALA A 113 3.43 8.07 3.38
N GLN A 114 2.75 8.29 4.48
CA GLN A 114 1.46 7.69 4.75
C GLN A 114 0.34 8.73 4.74
N VAL A 115 -0.76 8.38 4.06
CA VAL A 115 -2.03 9.09 4.15
C VAL A 115 -3.08 8.09 4.64
N LEU A 116 -3.81 8.46 5.69
CA LEU A 116 -4.96 7.71 6.19
C LEU A 116 -6.22 8.47 5.79
N LEU A 117 -7.08 7.83 5.01
CA LEU A 117 -8.31 8.42 4.48
C LEU A 117 -9.52 7.63 4.96
N THR A 118 -10.57 8.34 5.31
CA THR A 118 -11.91 7.78 5.54
C THR A 118 -12.76 7.89 4.28
N ALA A 119 -13.92 7.25 4.27
CA ALA A 119 -14.88 7.43 3.17
C ALA A 119 -15.40 8.88 3.09
N ASP A 120 -15.53 9.54 4.23
CA ASP A 120 -15.98 10.94 4.30
C ASP A 120 -14.90 11.88 3.73
N ASP A 121 -13.62 11.63 4.02
CA ASP A 121 -12.50 12.39 3.43
C ASP A 121 -12.53 12.32 1.90
N LEU A 122 -12.86 11.15 1.34
CA LEU A 122 -12.97 10.97 -0.11
C LEU A 122 -14.23 11.60 -0.72
N ALA A 123 -15.26 11.84 0.07
CA ALA A 123 -16.50 12.48 -0.36
C ALA A 123 -16.42 14.02 -0.27
N ASP A 124 -15.51 14.56 0.52
CA ASP A 124 -15.37 16.00 0.73
C ASP A 124 -14.51 16.62 -0.39
N CYS A 125 -15.18 17.36 -1.29
CA CYS A 125 -14.50 18.07 -2.39
C CYS A 125 -13.50 19.13 -1.92
N LEU A 126 -13.63 19.66 -0.71
CA LEU A 126 -12.74 20.69 -0.18
C LEU A 126 -11.35 20.14 0.14
N LEU A 127 -11.26 18.86 0.55
CA LEU A 127 -9.97 18.20 0.78
C LEU A 127 -9.14 18.04 -0.51
N TYR A 128 -9.79 17.89 -1.66
CA TYR A 128 -9.11 17.80 -2.95
C TYR A 128 -8.63 19.13 -3.51
N THR A 129 -9.14 20.24 -3.00
CA THR A 129 -8.83 21.59 -3.45
C THR A 129 -7.96 22.38 -2.47
N SER A 130 -7.77 21.86 -1.23
CA SER A 130 -6.86 22.49 -0.28
C SER A 130 -5.41 22.14 -0.63
N ASP A 131 -4.70 23.10 -1.16
CA ASP A 131 -3.26 23.05 -1.25
C ASP A 131 -2.67 23.44 0.10
N ALA A 132 -1.96 22.52 0.77
CA ALA A 132 -1.30 22.79 2.04
C ALA A 132 -0.27 23.96 1.95
N ALA A 133 0.10 24.38 0.75
CA ALA A 133 0.90 25.57 0.51
C ALA A 133 0.08 26.88 0.64
N ASP A 134 -1.23 26.85 0.39
CA ASP A 134 -2.13 28.02 0.44
C ASP A 134 -2.48 28.43 1.89
N ASP A 135 -2.40 27.52 2.85
CA ASP A 135 -2.66 27.83 4.27
C ASP A 135 -1.59 28.73 4.92
N ARG A 136 -0.49 29.01 4.23
CA ARG A 136 0.57 29.93 4.71
C ARG A 136 0.28 31.41 4.42
N MET A 137 -0.80 31.72 3.72
CA MET A 137 -1.12 33.10 3.31
C MET A 137 -2.45 33.63 3.91
N ARG A 138 -2.96 33.02 4.98
CA ARG A 138 -4.10 33.58 5.75
C ARG A 138 -3.71 33.93 7.17
#